data_eb1c38c1ac6c3b194218789af49972b8
#
_entry.id   eb1c38c1ac6c3b194218789af49972b8
#
_cell.length_a   1.000
_cell.length_b   1.000
_cell.length_c   1.000
_cell.angle_alpha   90.00
_cell.angle_beta   90.00
_cell.angle_gamma   90.00
#
_symmetry.space_group_name_H-M   'P 1'
#
loop_
_entity.id
_entity.type
_entity.pdbx_description
1 polymer ?
#
loop_
_entity_poly.entity_id
_entity_poly.type
_entity_poly.pdbx_seq_one_letter_code
_entity_poly.pdbx_strand_id
1 'polypeptide(L)'
;LTVSGRGLSEEQANLQELMNWVGLSERMDALPPELSGGERQRAALARAVILSPDVIIADEPTGNVDWEMSQRLLRLLVELNHMGKTILVATHDLPLIRAAKNQVQARVLRISNRQLISAGADL
;
A
#
# COMPACT_ATOMS: atom_id res chain seq x y z
N LEU A 1 16.10 -12.99 1.94
CA LEU A 1 14.83 -13.31 1.30
C LEU A 1 14.94 -14.66 0.60
N THR A 2 14.20 -15.61 1.11
CA THR A 2 14.08 -16.89 0.45
C THR A 2 12.84 -16.85 -0.42
N VAL A 3 13.01 -17.04 -1.71
CA VAL A 3 11.88 -17.04 -2.63
C VAL A 3 11.93 -18.31 -3.43
N SER A 4 10.92 -19.12 -3.29
CA SER A 4 10.84 -20.37 -4.01
C SER A 4 10.64 -20.11 -5.51
N GLY A 5 11.47 -20.73 -6.34
CA GLY A 5 11.35 -20.69 -7.78
C GLY A 5 11.87 -19.45 -8.48
N ARG A 6 12.51 -18.51 -7.76
CA ARG A 6 13.07 -17.29 -8.35
C ARG A 6 14.57 -17.18 -8.12
N GLY A 7 15.28 -16.60 -9.10
CA GLY A 7 16.69 -16.27 -8.95
C GLY A 7 16.88 -14.96 -8.18
N LEU A 8 18.05 -14.80 -7.55
CA LEU A 8 18.39 -13.59 -6.81
C LEU A 8 18.31 -12.33 -7.66
N SER A 9 18.73 -12.40 -8.93
CA SER A 9 18.70 -11.24 -9.82
C SER A 9 17.28 -10.79 -10.12
N GLU A 10 16.35 -11.71 -10.28
CA GLU A 10 14.93 -11.39 -10.49
C GLU A 10 14.34 -10.76 -9.24
N GLU A 11 14.66 -11.28 -8.05
CA GLU A 11 14.20 -10.70 -6.80
C GLU A 11 14.75 -9.31 -6.57
N GLN A 12 16.03 -9.10 -6.88
CA GLN A 12 16.64 -7.78 -6.74
C GLN A 12 15.97 -6.77 -7.66
N ALA A 13 15.65 -7.17 -8.90
CA ALA A 13 14.93 -6.31 -9.83
C ALA A 13 13.53 -5.97 -9.32
N ASN A 14 12.80 -6.95 -8.76
CA ASN A 14 11.48 -6.74 -8.20
C ASN A 14 11.52 -5.86 -6.96
N LEU A 15 12.53 -6.04 -6.11
CA LEU A 15 12.73 -5.18 -4.94
C LEU A 15 13.02 -3.74 -5.37
N GLN A 16 13.89 -3.55 -6.36
CA GLN A 16 14.21 -2.23 -6.87
C GLN A 16 12.96 -1.54 -7.41
N GLU A 17 12.14 -2.25 -8.16
CA GLU A 17 10.90 -1.71 -8.69
C GLU A 17 9.94 -1.30 -7.58
N LEU A 18 9.76 -2.14 -6.55
CA LEU A 18 8.93 -1.83 -5.40
C LEU A 18 9.43 -0.61 -4.64
N MET A 19 10.74 -0.55 -4.38
CA MET A 19 11.33 0.59 -3.69
C MET A 19 11.14 1.87 -4.47
N ASN A 20 11.18 1.80 -5.79
CA ASN A 20 10.89 2.93 -6.66
C ASN A 20 9.43 3.37 -6.54
N TRP A 21 8.49 2.41 -6.53
CA TRP A 21 7.07 2.70 -6.36
C TRP A 21 6.76 3.42 -5.05
N VAL A 22 7.40 2.99 -3.96
CA VAL A 22 7.17 3.60 -2.64
C VAL A 22 8.08 4.81 -2.36
N GLY A 23 8.91 5.19 -3.35
CA GLY A 23 9.77 6.37 -3.23
C GLY A 23 10.97 6.20 -2.32
N LEU A 24 11.49 4.99 -2.20
CA LEU A 24 12.61 4.68 -1.31
C LEU A 24 13.84 4.15 -2.03
N SER A 25 13.94 4.31 -3.36
CA SER A 25 15.07 3.75 -4.12
C SER A 25 16.42 4.27 -3.64
N GLU A 26 16.49 5.51 -3.13
CA GLU A 26 17.72 6.09 -2.59
C GLU A 26 18.00 5.70 -1.14
N ARG A 27 17.08 4.98 -0.50
CA ARG A 27 17.17 4.61 0.91
C ARG A 27 17.28 3.10 1.11
N MET A 28 17.62 2.35 0.07
CA MET A 28 17.67 0.88 0.14
C MET A 28 18.64 0.37 1.17
N ASP A 29 19.74 1.07 1.41
CA ASP A 29 20.78 0.68 2.37
C ASP A 29 20.56 1.32 3.75
N ALA A 30 19.50 2.11 3.94
CA ALA A 30 19.25 2.75 5.22
C ALA A 30 18.71 1.75 6.23
N LEU A 31 19.16 1.89 7.48
CA LEU A 31 18.62 1.13 8.59
C LEU A 31 17.31 1.78 9.06
N PRO A 32 16.38 0.99 9.64
CA PRO A 32 15.10 1.55 10.08
C PRO A 32 15.19 2.82 10.93
N PRO A 33 16.14 2.96 11.88
CA PRO A 33 16.25 4.20 12.64
C PRO A 33 16.64 5.43 11.81
N GLU A 34 17.19 5.24 10.61
CA GLU A 34 17.61 6.32 9.72
C GLU A 34 16.46 6.84 8.86
N LEU A 35 15.33 6.15 8.83
CA LEU A 35 14.19 6.51 8.02
C LEU A 35 13.24 7.43 8.78
N SER A 36 12.60 8.34 8.06
CA SER A 36 11.49 9.12 8.61
C SER A 36 10.29 8.21 8.88
N GLY A 37 9.29 8.71 9.61
CA GLY A 37 8.06 7.96 9.87
C GLY A 37 7.36 7.52 8.60
N GLY A 38 7.25 8.44 7.62
CA GLY A 38 6.64 8.12 6.33
C GLY A 38 7.46 7.13 5.53
N GLU A 39 8.79 7.25 5.55
CA GLU A 39 9.67 6.31 4.88
C GLU A 39 9.56 4.91 5.49
N ARG A 40 9.50 4.81 6.82
CA ARG A 40 9.31 3.52 7.49
C ARG A 40 7.98 2.88 7.13
N GLN A 41 6.92 3.68 7.04
CA GLN A 41 5.59 3.20 6.66
C GLN A 41 5.60 2.64 5.23
N ARG A 42 6.23 3.35 4.30
CA ARG A 42 6.35 2.89 2.91
C ARG A 42 7.26 1.66 2.78
N ALA A 43 8.33 1.60 3.56
CA ALA A 43 9.19 0.42 3.61
C ALA A 43 8.43 -0.81 4.11
N ALA A 44 7.58 -0.63 5.12
CA ALA A 44 6.72 -1.70 5.63
C ALA A 44 5.75 -2.19 4.57
N LEU A 45 5.18 -1.29 3.76
CA LEU A 45 4.31 -1.66 2.65
C LEU A 45 5.07 -2.48 1.60
N ALA A 46 6.26 -2.03 1.21
CA ALA A 46 7.09 -2.77 0.25
C ALA A 46 7.44 -4.16 0.77
N ARG A 47 7.76 -4.27 2.05
CA ARG A 47 8.04 -5.55 2.69
C ARG A 47 6.83 -6.49 2.64
N ALA A 48 5.65 -5.97 2.94
CA ALA A 48 4.43 -6.75 2.89
C ALA A 48 4.18 -7.29 1.48
N VAL A 49 4.40 -6.46 0.46
CA VAL A 49 4.22 -6.85 -0.93
C VAL A 49 5.21 -7.94 -1.35
N ILE A 50 6.47 -7.82 -0.94
CA ILE A 50 7.51 -8.81 -1.27
C ILE A 50 7.14 -10.21 -0.78
N LEU A 51 6.49 -10.30 0.39
CA LEU A 51 6.06 -11.57 0.95
C LEU A 51 4.90 -12.20 0.15
N SER A 52 4.33 -11.46 -0.79
CA SER A 52 3.26 -11.91 -1.69
C SER A 52 2.06 -12.54 -0.95
N PRO A 53 1.52 -11.89 0.07
CA PRO A 53 0.39 -12.43 0.81
C PRO A 53 -0.90 -12.35 -0.02
N ASP A 54 -1.90 -13.15 0.35
CA ASP A 54 -3.21 -13.08 -0.29
C ASP A 54 -4.03 -11.89 0.19
N VAL A 55 -3.78 -11.44 1.42
CA VAL A 55 -4.49 -10.33 2.04
C VAL A 55 -3.46 -9.31 2.53
N ILE A 56 -3.67 -8.06 2.16
CA ILE A 56 -2.85 -6.93 2.60
C ILE A 56 -3.73 -5.98 3.41
N ILE A 57 -3.30 -5.70 4.63
CA ILE A 57 -3.98 -4.77 5.52
C ILE A 57 -3.10 -3.54 5.68
N ALA A 58 -3.63 -2.38 5.33
CA ALA A 58 -2.92 -1.12 5.42
C ALA A 58 -3.69 -0.15 6.31
N ASP A 59 -3.02 0.35 7.34
CA ASP A 59 -3.59 1.32 8.29
C ASP A 59 -3.02 2.70 7.98
N GLU A 60 -3.88 3.60 7.50
CA GLU A 60 -3.50 4.96 7.09
C GLU A 60 -2.26 4.95 6.18
N PRO A 61 -2.31 4.21 5.05
CA PRO A 61 -1.10 4.02 4.23
C PRO A 61 -0.57 5.30 3.60
N THR A 62 -1.38 6.34 3.51
CA THR A 62 -1.00 7.63 2.92
C THR A 62 -0.81 8.72 3.95
N GLY A 63 -0.77 8.38 5.23
CA GLY A 63 -0.42 9.33 6.27
C GLY A 63 0.99 9.86 6.07
N ASN A 64 1.19 11.16 6.26
CA ASN A 64 2.50 11.81 6.16
C ASN A 64 3.14 11.81 4.76
N VAL A 65 2.34 11.64 3.71
CA VAL A 65 2.82 11.78 2.34
C VAL A 65 1.99 12.81 1.59
N ASP A 66 2.56 13.39 0.54
CA ASP A 66 1.83 14.33 -0.29
C ASP A 66 0.84 13.61 -1.21
N TRP A 67 0.01 14.39 -1.91
CA TRP A 67 -1.04 13.82 -2.77
C TRP A 67 -0.45 12.99 -3.91
N GLU A 68 0.65 13.42 -4.49
CA GLU A 68 1.31 12.68 -5.57
C GLU A 68 1.75 11.30 -5.10
N MET A 69 2.39 11.23 -3.93
CA MET A 69 2.80 9.96 -3.34
C MET A 69 1.59 9.12 -2.95
N SER A 70 0.53 9.74 -2.42
CA SER A 70 -0.72 9.05 -2.12
C SER A 70 -1.30 8.35 -3.35
N GLN A 71 -1.29 9.03 -4.48
CA GLN A 71 -1.76 8.45 -5.73
C GLN A 71 -0.88 7.28 -6.19
N ARG A 72 0.44 7.38 -6.01
CA ARG A 72 1.35 6.29 -6.34
C ARG A 72 1.09 5.07 -5.49
N LEU A 73 0.93 5.25 -4.18
CA LEU A 73 0.64 4.14 -3.27
C LEU A 73 -0.70 3.51 -3.59
N LEU A 74 -1.69 4.33 -3.92
CA LEU A 74 -3.00 3.81 -4.33
C LEU A 74 -2.89 2.97 -5.60
N ARG A 75 -2.15 3.43 -6.61
CA ARG A 75 -1.95 2.65 -7.83
C ARG A 75 -1.29 1.32 -7.56
N LEU A 76 -0.32 1.28 -6.65
CA LEU A 76 0.29 0.03 -6.24
C LEU A 76 -0.74 -0.93 -5.65
N LEU A 77 -1.56 -0.45 -4.72
CA LEU A 77 -2.60 -1.27 -4.10
C LEU A 77 -3.63 -1.75 -5.12
N VAL A 78 -4.01 -0.89 -6.07
CA VAL A 78 -4.94 -1.26 -7.14
C VAL A 78 -4.35 -2.36 -8.03
N GLU A 79 -3.07 -2.23 -8.39
CA GLU A 79 -2.40 -3.26 -9.19
C GLU A 79 -2.35 -4.60 -8.46
N LEU A 80 -2.05 -4.57 -7.16
CA LEU A 80 -2.05 -5.78 -6.35
C LEU A 80 -3.45 -6.42 -6.31
N ASN A 81 -4.47 -5.61 -6.21
CA ASN A 81 -5.85 -6.10 -6.26
C ASN A 81 -6.17 -6.74 -7.61
N HIS A 82 -5.75 -6.13 -8.71
CA HIS A 82 -5.92 -6.70 -10.05
C HIS A 82 -5.18 -8.04 -10.21
N MET A 83 -4.13 -8.25 -9.43
CA MET A 83 -3.39 -9.51 -9.42
C MET A 83 -4.03 -10.58 -8.52
N GLY A 84 -5.20 -10.30 -7.96
CA GLY A 84 -5.94 -11.25 -7.15
C GLY A 84 -5.75 -11.10 -5.64
N LYS A 85 -5.06 -10.05 -5.18
CA LYS A 85 -4.87 -9.82 -3.76
C LYS A 85 -6.08 -9.11 -3.17
N THR A 86 -6.43 -9.45 -1.94
CA THR A 86 -7.46 -8.75 -1.18
C THR A 86 -6.80 -7.62 -0.40
N ILE A 87 -7.30 -6.40 -0.57
CA ILE A 87 -6.72 -5.23 0.07
C ILE A 87 -7.74 -4.63 1.04
N LEU A 88 -7.35 -4.48 2.29
CA LEU A 88 -8.15 -3.81 3.30
C LEU A 88 -7.40 -2.56 3.75
N VAL A 89 -8.01 -1.39 3.57
CA VAL A 89 -7.40 -0.11 3.94
C VAL A 89 -8.25 0.55 5.01
N ALA A 90 -7.64 0.92 6.12
CA ALA A 90 -8.26 1.76 7.15
C ALA A 90 -7.75 3.18 6.95
N THR A 91 -8.64 4.12 6.72
CA THR A 91 -8.27 5.52 6.49
C THR A 91 -9.43 6.47 6.77
N HIS A 92 -9.11 7.72 7.07
CA HIS A 92 -10.07 8.81 7.13
C HIS A 92 -9.88 9.82 5.98
N ASP A 93 -9.01 9.47 5.03
CA ASP A 93 -8.68 10.33 3.88
C ASP A 93 -9.75 10.19 2.81
N LEU A 94 -10.73 11.10 2.79
CA LEU A 94 -11.83 11.06 1.83
C LEU A 94 -11.38 11.19 0.38
N PRO A 95 -10.44 12.08 0.02
CA PRO A 95 -9.93 12.13 -1.35
C PRO A 95 -9.34 10.79 -1.81
N LEU A 96 -8.64 10.09 -0.92
CA LEU A 96 -8.09 8.77 -1.25
C LEU A 96 -9.21 7.75 -1.52
N ILE A 97 -10.25 7.75 -0.68
CA ILE A 97 -11.40 6.85 -0.85
C ILE A 97 -12.07 7.09 -2.19
N ARG A 98 -12.29 8.36 -2.55
CA ARG A 98 -12.90 8.72 -3.83
C ARG A 98 -12.04 8.29 -5.01
N ALA A 99 -10.74 8.49 -4.91
CA ALA A 99 -9.82 8.06 -5.95
C ALA A 99 -9.84 6.54 -6.12
N ALA A 100 -9.90 5.79 -5.03
CA ALA A 100 -9.99 4.34 -5.08
C ALA A 100 -11.29 3.88 -5.75
N LYS A 101 -12.41 4.51 -5.42
CA LYS A 101 -13.71 4.17 -6.02
C LYS A 101 -13.75 4.43 -7.51
N ASN A 102 -12.96 5.37 -8.01
CA ASN A 102 -12.87 5.66 -9.44
C ASN A 102 -12.03 4.63 -10.21
N GLN A 103 -11.22 3.85 -9.52
CA GLN A 103 -10.30 2.90 -10.15
C GLN A 103 -10.76 1.44 -10.01
N VAL A 104 -11.46 1.11 -8.92
CA VAL A 104 -11.93 -0.25 -8.64
C VAL A 104 -13.30 -0.20 -8.00
N GLN A 105 -13.98 -1.36 -7.95
CA GLN A 105 -15.20 -1.50 -7.17
C GLN A 105 -14.84 -1.67 -5.70
N ALA A 106 -14.52 -0.56 -5.06
CA ALA A 106 -14.16 -0.58 -3.65
C ALA A 106 -15.43 -0.62 -2.80
N ARG A 107 -15.47 -1.57 -1.86
CA ARG A 107 -16.52 -1.61 -0.86
C ARG A 107 -16.09 -0.70 0.30
N VAL A 108 -16.89 0.34 0.56
CA VAL A 108 -16.58 1.28 1.63
C VAL A 108 -17.43 0.93 2.84
N LEU A 109 -16.74 0.76 3.97
CA LEU A 109 -17.37 0.51 5.26
C LEU A 109 -17.05 1.69 6.19
N ARG A 110 -18.02 2.06 7.02
CA ARG A 110 -17.86 3.14 7.97
C ARG A 110 -17.95 2.58 9.38
N ILE A 111 -17.09 3.06 10.25
CA ILE A 111 -17.21 2.76 11.67
C ILE A 111 -18.04 3.87 12.30
N SER A 112 -19.19 3.52 12.88
CA SER A 112 -20.09 4.43 13.54
C SER A 112 -20.66 3.77 14.80
N ASN A 113 -20.59 4.45 15.92
CA ASN A 113 -21.09 3.93 17.20
C ASN A 113 -20.52 2.54 17.52
N ARG A 114 -19.23 2.35 17.26
CA ARG A 114 -18.51 1.08 17.49
C ARG A 114 -19.05 -0.07 16.62
N GLN A 115 -19.77 0.24 15.56
CA GLN A 115 -20.28 -0.74 14.62
C GLN A 115 -19.74 -0.47 13.23
N LEU A 116 -19.56 -1.54 12.46
CA LEU A 116 -19.14 -1.47 11.08
C LEU A 116 -20.38 -1.52 10.20
N ILE A 117 -20.61 -0.45 9.43
CA ILE A 117 -21.79 -0.34 8.57
C ILE A 117 -21.36 -0.07 7.13
N SER A 118 -22.22 -0.44 6.20
CA SER A 118 -21.99 -0.13 4.79
C SER A 118 -22.19 1.36 4.57
N ALA A 119 -21.20 2.03 3.93
CA ALA A 119 -21.34 3.43 3.60
C ALA A 119 -22.30 3.61 2.43
N GLY A 120 -23.02 4.72 2.43
CA GLY A 120 -23.91 5.06 1.34
C GLY A 120 -23.16 5.50 0.08
N ALA A 121 -23.93 5.80 -0.97
CA ALA A 121 -23.38 6.23 -2.26
C ALA A 121 -22.75 7.63 -2.22
N ASP A 122 -22.90 8.34 -1.14
CA ASP A 122 -22.41 9.71 -0.93
C ASP A 122 -20.95 9.78 -0.50
N LEU A 123 -20.28 8.67 -0.42
CA LEU A 123 -18.85 8.64 -0.15
C LEU A 123 -18.02 8.45 -1.41
#